data_6ca1d1150ee45d327ed68e1662e9b3b5
#
_entry.id   6ca1d1150ee45d327ed68e1662e9b3b5
#
_cell.length_a   1.000
_cell.length_b   1.000
_cell.length_c   1.000
_cell.angle_alpha   90.00
_cell.angle_beta   90.00
_cell.angle_gamma   90.00
#
_symmetry.space_group_name_H-M   'P 1'
#
loop_
_entity.id
_entity.type
_entity.pdbx_description
1 polymer ?
#
loop_
_entity_poly.entity_id
_entity_poly.type
_entity_poly.pdbx_seq_one_letter_code
_entity_poly.pdbx_strand_id
1 'polypeptide(L)'
;MKKRWRHTSRLTALAIALAASAALAGGAAKDTNDSAPMAPEASCMCLWQGGFADVQATTDLVATVTVVQGKGNSLDLTVDTILRGREYNETIRLWLQARDYCRPEAELFPAGSRWVMALQRITDTVPGGFDPLTPNISYGRIGDYTLSSCGGYWLQLHDGRVTGNLVDAPRWEHEPKMTPVLLELLSAYIRGEVNREALQEASREDPALRELMLDTSEFLRDVR
;
A
#
# COMPACT_ATOMS: atom_id res chain seq x y z
N MET A 1 8.67 42.25 -39.25
CA MET A 1 7.91 41.85 -40.47
C MET A 1 6.67 41.08 -40.08
N LYS A 2 5.48 41.71 -40.30
CA LYS A 2 4.16 41.18 -39.95
C LYS A 2 3.70 40.27 -41.11
N LYS A 3 3.15 39.07 -40.79
CA LYS A 3 2.28 38.37 -41.72
C LYS A 3 1.05 37.85 -40.97
N ARG A 4 -0.05 38.61 -41.16
CA ARG A 4 -1.43 38.19 -40.86
C ARG A 4 -1.88 37.23 -41.96
N TRP A 5 -2.53 36.14 -41.60
CA TRP A 5 -3.43 35.40 -42.49
C TRP A 5 -4.81 35.30 -41.85
N ARG A 6 -5.77 35.89 -42.57
CA ARG A 6 -7.22 35.75 -42.43
C ARG A 6 -7.70 34.85 -43.58
N HIS A 7 -8.53 33.87 -43.31
CA HIS A 7 -9.57 33.38 -44.23
C HIS A 7 -10.60 32.66 -43.34
N THR A 8 -11.76 33.24 -43.16
CA THR A 8 -13.05 33.26 -43.87
C THR A 8 -13.82 31.94 -43.83
N SER A 9 -14.96 32.07 -43.19
CA SER A 9 -16.19 31.30 -43.11
C SER A 9 -16.55 30.45 -44.35
N ARG A 10 -17.15 29.29 -44.13
CA ARG A 10 -18.33 28.85 -44.86
C ARG A 10 -19.25 28.02 -43.97
N LEU A 11 -20.42 28.59 -43.69
CA LEU A 11 -21.65 27.94 -43.28
C LEU A 11 -22.18 27.11 -44.45
N THR A 12 -22.57 25.89 -44.18
CA THR A 12 -23.57 25.18 -45.01
C THR A 12 -24.50 24.44 -44.07
N ALA A 13 -25.70 25.02 -43.94
CA ALA A 13 -26.89 24.39 -43.40
C ALA A 13 -27.43 23.40 -44.46
N LEU A 14 -27.76 22.19 -44.04
CA LEU A 14 -28.65 21.31 -44.80
C LEU A 14 -29.65 20.68 -43.82
N ALA A 15 -30.87 21.17 -43.89
CA ALA A 15 -32.08 20.59 -43.34
C ALA A 15 -32.68 19.63 -44.36
N ILE A 16 -33.12 18.43 -44.00
CA ILE A 16 -34.18 17.65 -44.69
C ILE A 16 -34.62 16.52 -43.72
N ALA A 17 -35.79 16.67 -43.29
CA ALA A 17 -37.06 15.92 -43.42
C ALA A 17 -37.29 14.68 -42.54
N LEU A 18 -38.40 14.80 -41.85
CA LEU A 18 -39.16 13.78 -41.14
C LEU A 18 -39.54 12.59 -42.06
N ALA A 19 -39.48 11.39 -41.46
CA ALA A 19 -40.40 10.31 -41.76
C ALA A 19 -40.74 9.57 -40.50
N ALA A 20 -41.97 9.72 -40.03
CA ALA A 20 -42.59 8.94 -39.01
C ALA A 20 -42.96 7.54 -39.56
N SER A 21 -42.60 6.50 -38.86
CA SER A 21 -43.22 5.18 -38.99
C SER A 21 -43.37 4.56 -37.61
N ALA A 22 -44.56 4.56 -37.14
CA ALA A 22 -45.00 3.79 -35.97
C ALA A 22 -45.05 2.31 -36.34
N ALA A 23 -44.38 1.47 -35.55
CA ALA A 23 -44.71 0.03 -35.48
C ALA A 23 -44.65 -0.35 -34.00
N LEU A 24 -45.86 -0.53 -33.46
CA LEU A 24 -46.10 -1.18 -32.18
C LEU A 24 -45.77 -2.68 -32.33
N ALA A 25 -44.77 -3.14 -31.63
CA ALA A 25 -44.62 -4.55 -31.32
C ALA A 25 -44.18 -4.61 -29.83
N GLY A 26 -45.13 -4.96 -28.97
CA GLY A 26 -44.89 -5.25 -27.57
C GLY A 26 -44.03 -6.51 -27.47
N GLY A 27 -42.82 -6.35 -26.98
CA GLY A 27 -41.95 -7.40 -26.49
C GLY A 27 -41.66 -7.12 -25.03
N ALA A 28 -42.28 -7.88 -24.14
CA ALA A 28 -41.91 -7.85 -22.72
C ALA A 28 -40.42 -8.23 -22.60
N ALA A 29 -39.57 -7.24 -22.42
CA ALA A 29 -38.18 -7.44 -22.00
C ALA A 29 -38.28 -8.02 -20.56
N LYS A 30 -38.00 -9.31 -20.43
CA LYS A 30 -37.64 -9.91 -19.18
C LYS A 30 -36.35 -9.27 -18.74
N ASP A 31 -36.43 -8.44 -17.71
CA ASP A 31 -35.26 -8.02 -16.92
C ASP A 31 -34.72 -9.27 -16.22
N THR A 32 -33.88 -10.01 -16.92
CA THR A 32 -32.96 -10.94 -16.29
C THR A 32 -31.81 -10.09 -15.77
N ASN A 33 -32.03 -9.54 -14.57
CA ASN A 33 -30.97 -9.04 -13.71
C ASN A 33 -30.22 -10.27 -13.19
N ASP A 34 -29.56 -10.98 -14.11
CA ASP A 34 -28.57 -12.00 -13.81
C ASP A 34 -27.28 -11.28 -13.41
N SER A 35 -27.34 -10.66 -12.21
CA SER A 35 -26.13 -10.35 -11.47
C SER A 35 -25.50 -11.69 -11.16
N ALA A 36 -24.57 -12.14 -12.03
CA ALA A 36 -23.72 -13.26 -11.71
C ALA A 36 -23.21 -13.05 -10.28
N PRO A 37 -23.33 -14.04 -9.38
CA PRO A 37 -22.79 -13.90 -8.03
C PRO A 37 -21.32 -13.52 -8.19
N MET A 38 -20.95 -12.34 -7.68
CA MET A 38 -19.53 -11.95 -7.57
C MET A 38 -18.85 -13.12 -6.88
N ALA A 39 -17.89 -13.75 -7.58
CA ALA A 39 -17.05 -14.76 -6.97
C ALA A 39 -16.55 -14.15 -5.66
N PRO A 40 -16.61 -14.89 -4.52
CA PRO A 40 -16.12 -14.37 -3.27
C PRO A 40 -14.69 -13.88 -3.53
N GLU A 41 -14.44 -12.62 -3.20
CA GLU A 41 -13.08 -12.07 -3.24
C GLU A 41 -12.19 -13.08 -2.54
N ALA A 42 -11.19 -13.61 -3.25
CA ALA A 42 -10.30 -14.62 -2.71
C ALA A 42 -9.59 -13.97 -1.51
N SER A 43 -10.14 -14.22 -0.32
CA SER A 43 -9.55 -13.71 0.90
C SER A 43 -8.21 -14.38 1.05
N CYS A 44 -7.16 -13.58 1.12
CA CYS A 44 -5.83 -14.08 1.39
C CYS A 44 -5.82 -14.91 2.69
N MET A 45 -5.55 -16.20 2.57
CA MET A 45 -5.39 -17.10 3.70
C MET A 45 -3.92 -17.53 3.79
N CYS A 46 -3.21 -17.00 4.78
CA CYS A 46 -1.84 -17.40 5.07
C CYS A 46 -1.63 -17.56 6.58
N LEU A 47 -0.63 -18.35 6.93
CA LEU A 47 -0.19 -18.47 8.33
C LEU A 47 0.56 -17.19 8.72
N TRP A 48 0.30 -16.70 9.93
CA TRP A 48 1.04 -15.59 10.49
C TRP A 48 2.50 -15.99 10.75
N GLN A 49 3.44 -15.22 10.20
CA GLN A 49 4.86 -15.51 10.22
C GLN A 49 5.60 -14.81 11.38
N GLY A 50 4.89 -14.01 12.18
CA GLY A 50 5.46 -13.29 13.31
C GLY A 50 5.51 -11.78 13.12
N GLY A 51 6.02 -11.08 14.12
CA GLY A 51 6.25 -9.64 14.07
C GLY A 51 7.47 -9.27 13.20
N PHE A 52 7.74 -7.98 13.10
CA PHE A 52 8.85 -7.46 12.29
C PHE A 52 10.20 -8.07 12.69
N ALA A 53 10.42 -8.23 14.00
CA ALA A 53 11.64 -8.86 14.51
C ALA A 53 11.86 -10.28 13.97
N ASP A 54 10.78 -11.01 13.69
CA ASP A 54 10.85 -12.38 13.17
C ASP A 54 11.08 -12.42 11.67
N VAL A 55 10.26 -11.65 10.93
CA VAL A 55 10.21 -11.75 9.45
C VAL A 55 11.34 -11.00 8.75
N GLN A 56 11.87 -9.93 9.35
CA GLN A 56 12.88 -9.09 8.69
C GLN A 56 14.13 -9.88 8.26
N ALA A 57 14.53 -10.90 9.02
CA ALA A 57 15.75 -11.67 8.73
C ALA A 57 15.68 -12.47 7.42
N THR A 58 14.48 -12.78 6.94
CA THR A 58 14.24 -13.60 5.75
C THR A 58 14.02 -12.79 4.47
N THR A 59 14.07 -11.46 4.54
CA THR A 59 13.84 -10.54 3.41
C THR A 59 15.16 -10.07 2.79
N ASP A 60 15.12 -9.53 1.58
CA ASP A 60 16.30 -9.09 0.83
C ASP A 60 16.78 -7.70 1.23
N LEU A 61 15.86 -6.82 1.60
CA LEU A 61 16.13 -5.44 1.96
C LEU A 61 15.31 -5.03 3.18
N VAL A 62 15.98 -4.45 4.17
CA VAL A 62 15.34 -3.73 5.27
C VAL A 62 15.81 -2.29 5.21
N ALA A 63 14.87 -1.37 5.07
CA ALA A 63 15.19 0.05 4.90
C ALA A 63 14.14 0.95 5.56
N THR A 64 14.56 2.16 5.92
CA THR A 64 13.63 3.27 6.11
C THR A 64 13.30 3.85 4.74
N VAL A 65 12.02 4.09 4.51
CA VAL A 65 11.52 4.58 3.22
C VAL A 65 10.49 5.69 3.41
N THR A 66 10.44 6.59 2.44
CA THR A 66 9.39 7.61 2.31
C THR A 66 8.53 7.29 1.09
N VAL A 67 7.21 7.25 1.27
CA VAL A 67 6.25 7.03 0.17
C VAL A 67 6.19 8.31 -0.69
N VAL A 68 6.56 8.19 -1.95
CA VAL A 68 6.51 9.32 -2.90
C VAL A 68 5.12 9.46 -3.49
N GLN A 69 4.62 8.38 -4.08
CA GLN A 69 3.31 8.33 -4.73
C GLN A 69 2.80 6.90 -4.86
N GLY A 70 1.47 6.77 -4.93
CA GLY A 70 0.78 5.55 -5.32
C GLY A 70 0.39 5.58 -6.79
N LYS A 71 0.45 4.43 -7.46
CA LYS A 71 -0.02 4.25 -8.84
C LYS A 71 -0.66 2.87 -8.99
N GLY A 72 -1.99 2.84 -8.95
CA GLY A 72 -2.74 1.58 -8.88
C GLY A 72 -2.34 0.81 -7.63
N ASN A 73 -1.95 -0.45 -7.79
CA ASN A 73 -1.49 -1.32 -6.71
C ASN A 73 0.04 -1.27 -6.48
N SER A 74 0.69 -0.18 -6.82
CA SER A 74 2.13 0.00 -6.57
C SER A 74 2.44 1.34 -5.95
N LEU A 75 3.54 1.40 -5.20
CA LEU A 75 4.10 2.62 -4.63
C LEU A 75 5.49 2.87 -5.17
N ASP A 76 5.81 4.12 -5.42
CA ASP A 76 7.19 4.58 -5.59
C ASP A 76 7.69 5.03 -4.21
N LEU A 77 8.80 4.45 -3.76
CA LEU A 77 9.41 4.70 -2.45
C LEU A 77 10.80 5.30 -2.63
N THR A 78 11.10 6.37 -1.92
CA THR A 78 12.48 6.80 -1.72
C THR A 78 13.11 5.98 -0.61
N VAL A 79 14.30 5.44 -0.83
CA VAL A 79 15.09 4.73 0.18
C VAL A 79 15.88 5.76 0.97
N ASP A 80 15.48 6.00 2.22
CA ASP A 80 16.14 7.00 3.08
C ASP A 80 17.43 6.42 3.72
N THR A 81 17.34 5.22 4.29
CA THR A 81 18.47 4.53 4.93
C THR A 81 18.32 3.02 4.82
N ILE A 82 19.37 2.34 4.40
CA ILE A 82 19.42 0.88 4.37
C ILE A 82 19.88 0.38 5.74
N LEU A 83 19.07 -0.44 6.38
CA LEU A 83 19.37 -1.08 7.67
C LEU A 83 19.98 -2.48 7.47
N ARG A 84 19.56 -3.20 6.41
CA ARG A 84 20.10 -4.49 6.00
C ARG A 84 19.87 -4.73 4.51
N GLY A 85 20.75 -5.47 3.86
CA GLY A 85 20.69 -5.76 2.43
C GLY A 85 21.46 -4.75 1.58
N ARG A 86 21.14 -4.69 0.29
CA ARG A 86 21.77 -3.77 -0.68
C ARG A 86 20.76 -3.28 -1.69
N GLU A 87 20.74 -1.99 -1.92
CA GLU A 87 20.02 -1.32 -2.99
C GLU A 87 20.87 -0.15 -3.51
N TYR A 88 20.87 0.04 -4.81
CA TYR A 88 21.66 1.09 -5.48
C TYR A 88 20.79 2.21 -6.03
N ASN A 89 19.47 1.96 -6.13
CA ASN A 89 18.52 2.94 -6.60
C ASN A 89 18.01 3.76 -5.42
N GLU A 90 17.99 5.06 -5.57
CA GLU A 90 17.38 5.96 -4.58
C GLU A 90 15.85 5.79 -4.51
N THR A 91 15.23 5.41 -5.63
CA THR A 91 13.79 5.16 -5.71
C THR A 91 13.55 3.72 -6.16
N ILE A 92 12.70 3.02 -5.42
CA ILE A 92 12.31 1.64 -5.69
C ILE A 92 10.79 1.56 -5.86
N ARG A 93 10.34 0.51 -6.53
CA ARG A 93 8.91 0.23 -6.66
C ARG A 93 8.50 -0.95 -5.80
N LEU A 94 7.43 -0.74 -5.02
CA LEU A 94 6.78 -1.74 -4.20
C LEU A 94 5.43 -2.12 -4.80
N TRP A 95 5.22 -3.43 -5.04
CA TRP A 95 3.96 -3.99 -5.52
C TRP A 95 3.14 -4.52 -4.35
N LEU A 96 1.89 -4.07 -4.28
CA LEU A 96 0.94 -4.31 -3.20
C LEU A 96 -0.21 -5.22 -3.64
N GLN A 97 -1.32 -5.22 -2.92
CA GLN A 97 -2.44 -6.13 -3.12
C GLN A 97 -2.92 -6.12 -4.58
N ALA A 98 -3.06 -7.31 -5.13
CA ALA A 98 -3.71 -7.57 -6.40
C ALA A 98 -4.19 -9.01 -6.40
N ARG A 99 -5.47 -9.26 -6.66
CA ARG A 99 -6.10 -10.59 -6.68
C ARG A 99 -5.75 -11.42 -5.44
N ASP A 100 -5.16 -12.60 -5.65
CA ASP A 100 -4.90 -13.63 -4.62
C ASP A 100 -3.56 -13.42 -3.89
N TYR A 101 -2.83 -12.35 -4.19
CA TYR A 101 -1.56 -12.07 -3.51
C TYR A 101 -1.81 -11.54 -2.11
N CYS A 102 -1.24 -12.23 -1.11
CA CYS A 102 -1.26 -11.81 0.28
C CYS A 102 -0.34 -10.61 0.53
N ARG A 103 -0.74 -9.45 0.04
CA ARG A 103 -0.04 -8.17 0.17
C ARG A 103 -0.97 -7.14 0.77
N PRO A 104 -0.46 -6.12 1.47
CA PRO A 104 -1.30 -5.05 2.01
C PRO A 104 -1.87 -4.16 0.92
N GLU A 105 -2.92 -3.44 1.26
CA GLU A 105 -3.54 -2.43 0.42
C GLU A 105 -2.65 -1.18 0.30
N ALA A 106 -2.69 -0.49 -0.85
CA ALA A 106 -1.89 0.69 -1.10
C ALA A 106 -2.27 1.87 -0.20
N GLU A 107 -3.53 1.94 0.17
CA GLU A 107 -4.14 2.98 1.00
C GLU A 107 -3.56 3.02 2.42
N LEU A 108 -2.97 1.92 2.89
CA LEU A 108 -2.26 1.88 4.19
C LEU A 108 -1.01 2.76 4.20
N PHE A 109 -0.48 3.13 3.05
CA PHE A 109 0.77 3.86 2.90
C PHE A 109 0.56 5.20 2.17
N PRO A 110 0.02 6.21 2.83
CA PRO A 110 -0.24 7.49 2.19
C PRO A 110 1.05 8.20 1.75
N ALA A 111 0.96 8.98 0.67
CA ALA A 111 2.09 9.75 0.17
C ALA A 111 2.66 10.69 1.26
N GLY A 112 3.98 10.78 1.34
CA GLY A 112 4.72 11.52 2.36
C GLY A 112 4.89 10.77 3.69
N SER A 113 4.23 9.63 3.91
CA SER A 113 4.44 8.81 5.09
C SER A 113 5.78 8.10 5.08
N ARG A 114 6.33 7.84 6.28
CA ARG A 114 7.62 7.18 6.46
C ARG A 114 7.46 5.85 7.17
N TRP A 115 8.23 4.88 6.73
CA TRP A 115 8.12 3.49 7.20
C TRP A 115 9.49 2.85 7.35
N VAL A 116 9.56 1.83 8.19
CA VAL A 116 10.59 0.81 8.12
C VAL A 116 9.96 -0.41 7.46
N MET A 117 10.50 -0.83 6.34
CA MET A 117 9.95 -1.95 5.56
C MET A 117 10.96 -3.07 5.40
N ALA A 118 10.49 -4.31 5.54
CA ALA A 118 11.22 -5.53 5.23
C ALA A 118 10.72 -6.07 3.90
N LEU A 119 11.50 -5.87 2.85
CA LEU A 119 11.12 -6.02 1.45
C LEU A 119 11.75 -7.25 0.82
N GLN A 120 10.97 -7.98 0.03
CA GLN A 120 11.43 -9.09 -0.78
C GLN A 120 11.58 -8.66 -2.24
N ARG A 121 12.73 -8.92 -2.83
CA ARG A 121 12.97 -8.62 -4.25
C ARG A 121 12.25 -9.65 -5.12
N ILE A 122 11.60 -9.19 -6.16
CA ILE A 122 10.99 -10.05 -7.17
C ILE A 122 12.10 -10.50 -8.11
N THR A 123 12.44 -11.79 -8.05
CA THR A 123 13.51 -12.44 -8.84
C THR A 123 12.99 -13.14 -10.07
N ASP A 124 11.73 -13.57 -10.05
CA ASP A 124 11.11 -14.35 -11.10
C ASP A 124 9.88 -13.64 -11.70
N THR A 125 9.48 -14.09 -12.89
CA THR A 125 8.24 -13.61 -13.51
C THR A 125 7.05 -13.95 -12.64
N VAL A 126 6.31 -12.91 -12.23
CA VAL A 126 5.10 -13.08 -11.43
C VAL A 126 3.98 -13.64 -12.33
N PRO A 127 3.37 -14.79 -12.02
CA PRO A 127 2.30 -15.37 -12.82
C PRO A 127 1.12 -14.40 -12.95
N GLY A 128 0.60 -14.21 -14.16
CA GLY A 128 -0.49 -13.29 -14.44
C GLY A 128 -0.13 -11.80 -14.31
N GLY A 129 1.15 -11.47 -14.26
CA GLY A 129 1.66 -10.11 -14.03
C GLY A 129 1.25 -9.05 -15.05
N PHE A 130 0.76 -9.46 -16.21
CA PHE A 130 0.15 -8.57 -17.18
C PHE A 130 -1.26 -9.04 -17.50
N ASP A 131 -2.25 -8.20 -17.22
CA ASP A 131 -3.64 -8.41 -17.61
C ASP A 131 -4.04 -7.32 -18.62
N PRO A 132 -4.29 -7.64 -19.88
CA PRO A 132 -4.69 -6.66 -20.90
C PRO A 132 -6.06 -6.05 -20.63
N LEU A 133 -6.92 -6.69 -19.82
CA LEU A 133 -8.24 -6.18 -19.43
C LEU A 133 -8.15 -5.16 -18.27
N THR A 134 -7.05 -5.18 -17.52
CA THR A 134 -6.78 -4.25 -16.43
C THR A 134 -5.38 -3.64 -16.58
N PRO A 135 -5.14 -2.81 -17.59
CA PRO A 135 -3.81 -2.37 -18.01
C PRO A 135 -3.04 -1.55 -16.95
N ASN A 136 -3.73 -1.04 -15.94
CA ASN A 136 -3.14 -0.27 -14.84
C ASN A 136 -2.77 -1.15 -13.63
N ILE A 137 -3.09 -2.44 -13.66
CA ILE A 137 -2.79 -3.39 -12.58
C ILE A 137 -1.73 -4.35 -13.07
N SER A 138 -0.66 -4.48 -12.31
CA SER A 138 0.39 -5.49 -12.49
C SER A 138 0.62 -6.20 -11.16
N TYR A 139 1.17 -7.40 -11.20
CA TYR A 139 1.45 -8.17 -9.98
C TYR A 139 2.91 -8.02 -9.54
N GLY A 140 3.75 -7.45 -10.38
CA GLY A 140 5.15 -7.20 -10.09
C GLY A 140 6.03 -7.26 -11.33
N ARG A 141 7.27 -6.78 -11.18
CA ARG A 141 8.33 -6.86 -12.20
C ARG A 141 9.60 -7.37 -11.55
N ILE A 142 10.38 -8.13 -12.30
CA ILE A 142 11.72 -8.55 -11.86
C ILE A 142 12.56 -7.32 -11.52
N GLY A 143 13.19 -7.35 -10.35
CA GLY A 143 14.00 -6.26 -9.81
C GLY A 143 13.25 -5.29 -8.89
N ASP A 144 11.92 -5.22 -8.97
CA ASP A 144 11.09 -4.49 -8.03
C ASP A 144 10.90 -5.27 -6.72
N TYR A 145 10.11 -4.71 -5.80
CA TYR A 145 9.90 -5.27 -4.48
C TYR A 145 8.43 -5.62 -4.20
N THR A 146 8.27 -6.51 -3.24
CA THR A 146 6.99 -6.86 -2.63
C THR A 146 7.16 -7.05 -1.13
N LEU A 147 6.04 -7.03 -0.38
CA LEU A 147 6.00 -7.46 1.00
C LEU A 147 4.69 -8.21 1.26
N SER A 148 4.67 -9.01 2.34
CA SER A 148 3.54 -9.88 2.66
C SER A 148 2.67 -9.26 3.76
N SER A 149 1.36 -9.46 3.68
CA SER A 149 0.43 -9.21 4.78
C SER A 149 0.36 -10.36 5.80
N CYS A 150 1.15 -11.42 5.60
CA CYS A 150 1.18 -12.60 6.46
C CYS A 150 2.17 -12.46 7.63
N GLY A 151 2.66 -11.28 7.92
CA GLY A 151 3.57 -10.96 9.02
C GLY A 151 3.74 -9.46 9.18
N GLY A 152 4.48 -9.06 10.20
CA GLY A 152 4.78 -7.66 10.52
C GLY A 152 5.88 -7.08 9.64
N TYR A 153 5.72 -7.05 8.32
CA TYR A 153 6.76 -6.63 7.39
C TYR A 153 6.98 -5.11 7.30
N TRP A 154 6.18 -4.31 7.99
CA TRP A 154 6.31 -2.85 8.02
C TRP A 154 6.03 -2.29 9.41
N LEU A 155 6.71 -1.20 9.72
CA LEU A 155 6.51 -0.40 10.93
C LEU A 155 6.38 1.07 10.52
N GLN A 156 5.45 1.78 11.12
CA GLN A 156 5.34 3.22 10.91
C GLN A 156 6.52 3.92 11.58
N LEU A 157 7.12 4.88 10.87
CA LEU A 157 8.23 5.69 11.37
C LEU A 157 7.77 7.13 11.56
N HIS A 158 7.79 7.60 12.80
CA HIS A 158 7.46 8.97 13.17
C HIS A 158 8.47 9.48 14.20
N ASP A 159 9.05 10.66 13.95
CA ASP A 159 10.02 11.32 14.84
C ASP A 159 11.12 10.40 15.38
N GLY A 160 11.70 9.57 14.51
CA GLY A 160 12.76 8.64 14.86
C GLY A 160 12.32 7.45 15.73
N ARG A 161 11.01 7.22 15.83
CA ARG A 161 10.42 6.10 16.57
C ARG A 161 9.57 5.24 15.66
N VAL A 162 9.52 3.95 15.93
CA VAL A 162 8.74 2.98 15.18
C VAL A 162 7.58 2.44 16.00
N THR A 163 6.45 2.23 15.32
CA THR A 163 5.26 1.58 15.88
C THR A 163 4.72 0.55 14.88
N GLY A 164 4.03 -0.47 15.35
CA GLY A 164 3.45 -1.51 14.53
C GLY A 164 3.68 -2.91 15.10
N ASN A 165 3.56 -3.92 14.26
CA ASN A 165 3.77 -5.32 14.65
C ASN A 165 5.26 -5.64 14.84
N LEU A 166 5.89 -5.07 15.87
CA LEU A 166 7.33 -5.18 16.10
C LEU A 166 7.71 -6.55 16.69
N VAL A 167 7.14 -6.90 17.83
CA VAL A 167 7.40 -8.13 18.60
C VAL A 167 6.08 -8.63 19.17
N ASP A 168 5.83 -9.94 19.05
CA ASP A 168 4.71 -10.65 19.69
C ASP A 168 3.30 -10.07 19.45
N ALA A 169 3.14 -9.21 18.44
CA ALA A 169 1.85 -8.62 18.11
C ALA A 169 0.91 -9.65 17.46
N PRO A 170 -0.37 -9.70 17.87
CA PRO A 170 -1.36 -10.56 17.26
C PRO A 170 -1.63 -10.18 15.79
N ARG A 171 -1.93 -11.16 14.96
CA ARG A 171 -2.16 -11.02 13.52
C ARG A 171 -3.14 -9.89 13.13
N TRP A 172 -4.17 -9.69 13.92
CA TRP A 172 -5.32 -8.80 13.63
C TRP A 172 -5.21 -7.41 14.22
N GLU A 173 -4.17 -7.10 14.96
CA GLU A 173 -3.91 -5.73 15.41
C GLU A 173 -3.08 -4.99 14.39
N HIS A 174 -3.73 -4.18 13.55
CA HIS A 174 -3.04 -3.29 12.62
C HIS A 174 -2.27 -2.18 13.34
N GLU A 175 -2.74 -1.80 14.51
CA GLU A 175 -2.11 -0.80 15.40
C GLU A 175 -1.95 -1.41 16.79
N PRO A 176 -0.93 -2.24 17.02
CA PRO A 176 -0.72 -2.83 18.33
C PRO A 176 -0.43 -1.73 19.36
N LYS A 177 -1.02 -1.92 20.54
CA LYS A 177 -0.77 -1.06 21.70
C LYS A 177 0.64 -1.32 22.20
N MET A 178 1.56 -0.46 21.80
CA MET A 178 2.95 -0.57 22.19
C MET A 178 3.56 0.81 22.48
N THR A 179 4.57 0.83 23.32
CA THR A 179 5.43 2.01 23.46
C THR A 179 6.25 2.20 22.19
N PRO A 180 6.25 3.40 21.55
CA PRO A 180 7.06 3.66 20.35
C PRO A 180 8.55 3.43 20.63
N VAL A 181 9.21 2.58 19.84
CA VAL A 181 10.60 2.19 20.00
C VAL A 181 11.51 3.07 19.16
N LEU A 182 12.68 3.46 19.69
CA LEU A 182 13.67 4.23 18.93
C LEU A 182 14.18 3.44 17.73
N LEU A 183 14.29 4.12 16.58
CA LEU A 183 14.82 3.54 15.34
C LEU A 183 16.25 3.01 15.53
N GLU A 184 17.06 3.68 16.36
CA GLU A 184 18.43 3.25 16.67
C GLU A 184 18.45 1.89 17.37
N LEU A 185 17.50 1.62 18.29
CA LEU A 185 17.41 0.32 18.96
C LEU A 185 17.00 -0.78 17.99
N LEU A 186 16.02 -0.49 17.12
CA LEU A 186 15.64 -1.41 16.03
C LEU A 186 16.83 -1.67 15.09
N SER A 187 17.56 -0.64 14.72
CA SER A 187 18.75 -0.75 13.86
C SER A 187 19.85 -1.60 14.50
N ALA A 188 20.09 -1.42 15.81
CA ALA A 188 21.03 -2.23 16.57
C ALA A 188 20.60 -3.71 16.61
N TYR A 189 19.30 -3.97 16.76
CA TYR A 189 18.76 -5.32 16.67
C TYR A 189 18.99 -5.96 15.29
N ILE A 190 18.69 -5.23 14.21
CA ILE A 190 18.90 -5.72 12.83
C ILE A 190 20.36 -6.04 12.56
N ARG A 191 21.31 -5.31 13.17
CA ARG A 191 22.75 -5.58 13.09
C ARG A 191 23.22 -6.69 14.05
N GLY A 192 22.36 -7.22 14.93
CA GLY A 192 22.71 -8.24 15.90
C GLY A 192 23.48 -7.70 17.12
N GLU A 193 23.44 -6.40 17.39
CA GLU A 193 24.11 -5.74 18.52
C GLU A 193 23.29 -5.85 19.82
N VAL A 194 21.99 -6.00 19.70
CA VAL A 194 21.06 -6.23 20.81
C VAL A 194 20.15 -7.44 20.51
N ASN A 195 19.64 -8.05 21.56
CA ASN A 195 18.77 -9.22 21.45
C ASN A 195 17.29 -8.84 21.32
N ARG A 196 16.42 -9.84 21.08
CA ARG A 196 14.97 -9.69 20.96
C ARG A 196 14.32 -9.14 22.22
N GLU A 197 14.83 -9.55 23.39
CA GLU A 197 14.30 -9.16 24.70
C GLU A 197 14.40 -7.65 24.91
N ALA A 198 15.45 -7.00 24.38
CA ALA A 198 15.61 -5.55 24.43
C ALA A 198 14.49 -4.82 23.64
N LEU A 199 14.12 -5.34 22.45
CA LEU A 199 12.97 -4.80 21.70
C LEU A 199 11.66 -5.03 22.43
N GLN A 200 11.48 -6.23 22.99
CA GLN A 200 10.26 -6.62 23.70
C GLN A 200 10.06 -5.74 24.94
N GLU A 201 11.11 -5.51 25.71
CA GLU A 201 11.06 -4.62 26.88
C GLU A 201 10.77 -3.16 26.48
N ALA A 202 11.46 -2.65 25.45
CA ALA A 202 11.27 -1.28 24.95
C ALA A 202 9.88 -1.04 24.35
N SER A 203 9.27 -2.07 23.75
CA SER A 203 7.94 -2.00 23.12
C SER A 203 6.79 -2.30 24.09
N ARG A 204 7.08 -2.72 25.32
CA ARG A 204 6.05 -3.06 26.32
C ARG A 204 5.09 -1.88 26.51
N GLU A 205 3.79 -2.15 26.48
CA GLU A 205 2.78 -1.13 26.76
C GLU A 205 3.02 -0.52 28.14
N ASP A 206 3.20 0.81 28.16
CA ASP A 206 3.27 1.58 29.41
C ASP A 206 1.87 2.14 29.71
N PRO A 207 1.19 1.66 30.77
CA PRO A 207 -0.13 2.13 31.14
C PRO A 207 -0.19 3.63 31.43
N ALA A 208 0.86 4.20 32.02
CA ALA A 208 0.90 5.62 32.36
C ALA A 208 1.04 6.49 31.09
N LEU A 209 1.87 6.06 30.14
CA LEU A 209 1.99 6.73 28.85
C LEU A 209 0.67 6.67 28.06
N ARG A 210 -0.03 5.54 28.12
CA ARG A 210 -1.33 5.36 27.48
C ARG A 210 -2.39 6.32 28.06
N GLU A 211 -2.46 6.42 29.38
CA GLU A 211 -3.37 7.35 30.07
C GLU A 211 -3.10 8.78 29.66
N LEU A 212 -1.82 9.20 29.66
CA LEU A 212 -1.41 10.53 29.20
C LEU A 212 -1.78 10.81 27.74
N MET A 213 -1.65 9.83 26.84
CA MET A 213 -2.04 9.97 25.43
C MET A 213 -3.56 10.11 25.27
N LEU A 214 -4.35 9.39 26.06
CA LEU A 214 -5.82 9.52 26.06
C LEU A 214 -6.25 10.90 26.55
N ASP A 215 -5.70 11.36 27.66
CA ASP A 215 -5.99 12.70 28.21
C ASP A 215 -5.62 13.82 27.23
N THR A 216 -4.47 13.69 26.56
CA THR A 216 -4.05 14.65 25.54
C THR A 216 -4.97 14.64 24.33
N SER A 217 -5.43 13.46 23.89
CA SER A 217 -6.37 13.33 22.77
C SER A 217 -7.75 13.89 23.09
N GLU A 218 -8.20 13.74 24.32
CA GLU A 218 -9.46 14.30 24.82
C GLU A 218 -9.38 15.83 24.92
N PHE A 219 -8.30 16.34 25.51
CA PHE A 219 -8.04 17.79 25.55
C PHE A 219 -8.02 18.43 24.16
N LEU A 220 -7.37 17.81 23.17
CA LEU A 220 -7.31 18.35 21.80
C LEU A 220 -8.65 18.29 21.07
N ARG A 221 -9.57 17.39 21.43
CA ARG A 221 -10.95 17.37 20.90
C ARG A 221 -11.81 18.50 21.47
N ASP A 222 -11.66 18.81 22.76
CA ASP A 222 -12.44 19.83 23.44
C ASP A 222 -12.03 21.27 23.05
N VAL A 223 -10.85 21.47 22.47
CA VAL A 223 -10.33 22.78 22.02
C VAL A 223 -10.70 23.08 20.56
N ARG A 224 -11.32 22.15 19.81
CA ARG A 224 -11.80 22.35 18.44
C ARG A 224 -13.28 22.65 18.41
#